data_ecd3b7ae1c596b6903da684f3855cda7
#
_entry.id   ecd3b7ae1c596b6903da684f3855cda7
#
_cell.length_a   1.000
_cell.length_b   1.000
_cell.length_c   1.000
_cell.angle_alpha   90.00
_cell.angle_beta   90.00
_cell.angle_gamma   90.00
#
_symmetry.space_group_name_H-M   'P 1'
#
loop_
_entity.id
_entity.type
_entity.pdbx_description
1 polymer ?
#
loop_
_entity_poly.entity_id
_entity_poly.type
_entity_poly.pdbx_seq_one_letter_code
_entity_poly.pdbx_strand_id
1 'polypeptide(L)'
;MSKRLTEWHNRVAFPKVAKASLGFGSEYWDPDPSHYEGCEQLRARYSALSQRRSDSELAWDLASHLLSDVLVAAGGVESAMGRMDAAVAELEVYAKKYGLQAEQGVPCGLSHPAAVQLWYAFTDVVSWSRTLVERLDRRPDNRKLVRQGLIPALRPQSLKDDCQKLLDRLQSGPVGSSRVLANFMLHTALVAHPFSGVKINGEGCISLPVPDTMGHIVTHWYAFTWNQERDGLLVADEIWEAIQGFIDDLISAFEASVPDRLKR
;
A
#
# COMPACT_ATOMS: atom_id res chain seq x y z
N MET A 1 -11.99 8.92 4.49
CA MET A 1 -11.41 8.28 3.27
C MET A 1 -10.80 9.39 2.45
N SER A 2 -9.55 9.25 1.99
CA SER A 2 -8.89 10.31 1.25
C SER A 2 -9.61 10.59 -0.08
N LYS A 3 -9.46 11.81 -0.61
CA LYS A 3 -10.06 12.23 -1.88
C LYS A 3 -9.60 11.31 -3.02
N ARG A 4 -8.31 10.99 -3.07
CA ARG A 4 -7.73 10.15 -4.14
C ARG A 4 -8.21 8.70 -4.08
N LEU A 5 -8.27 8.11 -2.90
CA LEU A 5 -8.83 6.76 -2.74
C LEU A 5 -10.29 6.71 -3.19
N THR A 6 -11.08 7.77 -2.89
CA THR A 6 -12.46 7.89 -3.36
C THR A 6 -12.54 7.97 -4.89
N GLU A 7 -11.65 8.75 -5.53
CA GLU A 7 -11.56 8.88 -6.99
C GLU A 7 -11.24 7.53 -7.63
N TRP A 8 -10.25 6.80 -7.11
CA TRP A 8 -9.91 5.46 -7.58
C TRP A 8 -11.06 4.47 -7.42
N HIS A 9 -11.71 4.44 -6.24
CA HIS A 9 -12.88 3.58 -6.03
C HIS A 9 -14.05 3.90 -6.96
N ASN A 10 -14.24 5.17 -7.30
CA ASN A 10 -15.27 5.58 -8.24
C ASN A 10 -14.96 5.09 -9.67
N ARG A 11 -13.70 5.13 -10.11
CA ARG A 11 -13.28 4.58 -11.40
C ARG A 11 -13.45 3.06 -11.49
N VAL A 12 -13.15 2.35 -10.40
CA VAL A 12 -13.28 0.87 -10.32
C VAL A 12 -14.74 0.42 -10.17
N ALA A 13 -15.68 1.33 -9.99
CA ALA A 13 -17.09 1.00 -9.77
C ALA A 13 -17.85 0.54 -11.03
N PHE A 14 -17.17 0.22 -12.14
CA PHE A 14 -17.80 -0.40 -13.33
C PHE A 14 -18.66 -1.62 -13.04
N PRO A 15 -18.26 -2.49 -12.08
CA PRO A 15 -19.10 -3.62 -11.69
C PRO A 15 -20.20 -3.25 -10.70
N LYS A 16 -20.63 -1.98 -10.59
CA LYS A 16 -21.81 -1.63 -9.76
C LYS A 16 -23.02 -2.46 -10.14
N VAL A 17 -23.14 -2.81 -11.42
CA VAL A 17 -24.16 -3.73 -11.90
C VAL A 17 -24.01 -5.13 -11.32
N ALA A 18 -22.78 -5.62 -11.16
CA ALA A 18 -22.50 -6.89 -10.53
C ALA A 18 -22.84 -6.87 -9.03
N LYS A 19 -22.53 -5.79 -8.32
CA LYS A 19 -22.87 -5.61 -6.89
C LYS A 19 -24.39 -5.55 -6.68
N ALA A 20 -25.12 -4.83 -7.51
CA ALA A 20 -26.57 -4.74 -7.44
C ALA A 20 -27.25 -6.08 -7.73
N SER A 21 -26.70 -6.88 -8.65
CA SER A 21 -27.25 -8.18 -9.03
C SER A 21 -26.96 -9.30 -8.02
N LEU A 22 -25.93 -9.15 -7.16
CA LEU A 22 -25.60 -10.12 -6.10
C LEU A 22 -26.39 -9.91 -4.81
N GLY A 23 -27.12 -8.79 -4.69
CA GLY A 23 -27.88 -8.48 -3.47
C GLY A 23 -27.00 -8.27 -2.23
N PHE A 24 -25.71 -7.98 -2.41
CA PHE A 24 -24.85 -7.54 -1.32
C PHE A 24 -25.17 -6.08 -0.96
N GLY A 25 -26.32 -5.87 -0.31
CA GLY A 25 -26.62 -4.66 0.43
C GLY A 25 -25.75 -4.57 1.69
N SER A 26 -25.59 -3.38 2.21
CA SER A 26 -24.89 -3.09 3.47
C SER A 26 -25.43 -3.86 4.68
N GLU A 27 -26.57 -4.50 4.54
CA GLU A 27 -27.28 -5.26 5.57
C GLU A 27 -26.62 -6.59 5.94
N TYR A 28 -25.63 -7.07 5.14
CA TYR A 28 -24.98 -8.35 5.35
C TYR A 28 -23.64 -8.30 6.10
N TRP A 29 -23.27 -7.15 6.62
CA TRP A 29 -22.04 -6.98 7.41
C TRP A 29 -22.29 -6.83 8.91
N ASP A 30 -23.44 -7.28 9.39
CA ASP A 30 -23.72 -7.36 10.82
C ASP A 30 -23.03 -8.63 11.39
N PRO A 31 -22.09 -8.49 12.33
CA PRO A 31 -21.36 -9.61 12.91
C PRO A 31 -22.17 -10.41 13.93
N ASP A 32 -23.49 -10.31 13.94
CA ASP A 32 -24.32 -11.07 14.88
C ASP A 32 -24.20 -12.58 14.63
N PRO A 33 -23.73 -13.37 15.63
CA PRO A 33 -23.55 -14.81 15.52
C PRO A 33 -24.82 -15.61 15.20
N SER A 34 -26.01 -15.05 15.39
CA SER A 34 -27.27 -15.68 15.03
C SER A 34 -27.46 -15.84 13.50
N HIS A 35 -26.60 -15.22 12.69
CA HIS A 35 -26.62 -15.31 11.24
C HIS A 35 -25.84 -16.49 10.63
N TYR A 36 -25.32 -17.42 11.42
CA TYR A 36 -24.64 -18.61 10.86
C TYR A 36 -25.56 -19.47 9.99
N GLU A 37 -26.84 -19.56 10.28
CA GLU A 37 -27.84 -20.15 9.38
C GLU A 37 -27.99 -19.37 8.07
N GLY A 38 -27.81 -18.06 8.10
CA GLY A 38 -27.77 -17.20 6.91
C GLY A 38 -26.58 -17.47 6.00
N CYS A 39 -25.43 -17.94 6.51
CA CYS A 39 -24.25 -18.25 5.69
C CYS A 39 -24.48 -19.45 4.76
N GLU A 40 -25.22 -20.46 5.17
CA GLU A 40 -25.59 -21.59 4.30
C GLU A 40 -26.60 -21.16 3.22
N GLN A 41 -27.56 -20.37 3.58
CA GLN A 41 -28.51 -19.78 2.62
C GLN A 41 -27.82 -18.81 1.65
N LEU A 42 -26.84 -18.04 2.11
CA LEU A 42 -26.01 -17.17 1.26
C LEU A 42 -25.12 -18.00 0.33
N ARG A 43 -24.53 -19.09 0.81
CA ARG A 43 -23.77 -20.03 -0.05
C ARG A 43 -24.66 -20.67 -1.11
N ALA A 44 -25.87 -21.10 -0.73
CA ALA A 44 -26.84 -21.68 -1.67
C ALA A 44 -27.30 -20.64 -2.72
N ARG A 45 -27.58 -19.40 -2.30
CA ARG A 45 -27.90 -18.29 -3.21
C ARG A 45 -26.73 -17.92 -4.11
N TYR A 46 -25.51 -17.84 -3.57
CA TYR A 46 -24.31 -17.61 -4.35
C TYR A 46 -24.06 -18.73 -5.37
N SER A 47 -24.22 -19.98 -4.96
CA SER A 47 -24.14 -21.15 -5.85
C SER A 47 -25.19 -21.09 -6.95
N ALA A 48 -26.44 -20.76 -6.62
CA ALA A 48 -27.52 -20.63 -7.61
C ALA A 48 -27.32 -19.43 -8.57
N LEU A 49 -26.74 -18.33 -8.09
CA LEU A 49 -26.41 -17.17 -8.91
C LEU A 49 -25.17 -17.42 -9.76
N SER A 50 -24.17 -18.15 -9.25
CA SER A 50 -22.97 -18.53 -10.01
C SER A 50 -23.31 -19.47 -11.16
N GLN A 51 -24.28 -20.34 -11.01
CA GLN A 51 -24.78 -21.20 -12.08
C GLN A 51 -25.48 -20.44 -13.23
N ARG A 52 -25.90 -19.19 -12.98
CA ARG A 52 -26.56 -18.33 -13.98
C ARG A 52 -25.61 -17.34 -14.63
N ARG A 53 -24.37 -17.20 -14.13
CA ARG A 53 -23.37 -16.29 -14.65
C ARG A 53 -22.35 -17.02 -15.51
N SER A 54 -21.87 -16.31 -16.53
CA SER A 54 -20.72 -16.81 -17.29
C SER A 54 -19.45 -16.76 -16.44
N ASP A 55 -18.53 -17.69 -16.65
CA ASP A 55 -17.22 -17.73 -15.97
C ASP A 55 -16.47 -16.39 -16.10
N SER A 56 -16.66 -15.67 -17.22
CA SER A 56 -16.06 -14.37 -17.42
C SER A 56 -16.61 -13.28 -16.49
N GLU A 57 -17.90 -13.31 -16.15
CA GLU A 57 -18.51 -12.36 -15.21
C GLU A 57 -18.06 -12.60 -13.79
N LEU A 58 -17.96 -13.87 -13.38
CA LEU A 58 -17.41 -14.25 -12.08
C LEU A 58 -15.95 -13.87 -11.94
N ALA A 59 -15.16 -14.03 -13.00
CA ALA A 59 -13.75 -13.61 -13.01
C ALA A 59 -13.59 -12.10 -12.84
N TRP A 60 -14.48 -11.30 -13.46
CA TRP A 60 -14.47 -9.84 -13.31
C TRP A 60 -14.92 -9.40 -11.91
N ASP A 61 -15.90 -10.05 -11.32
CA ASP A 61 -16.30 -9.78 -9.94
C ASP A 61 -15.15 -10.03 -8.97
N LEU A 62 -14.47 -11.17 -9.09
CA LEU A 62 -13.31 -11.49 -8.27
C LEU A 62 -12.19 -10.45 -8.47
N ALA A 63 -11.88 -10.11 -9.71
CA ALA A 63 -10.87 -9.12 -10.04
C ALA A 63 -11.19 -7.75 -9.44
N SER A 64 -12.45 -7.33 -9.44
CA SER A 64 -12.90 -6.07 -8.84
C SER A 64 -12.74 -6.04 -7.33
N HIS A 65 -13.05 -7.14 -6.64
CA HIS A 65 -12.82 -7.24 -5.21
C HIS A 65 -11.34 -7.20 -4.85
N LEU A 66 -10.51 -7.93 -5.60
CA LEU A 66 -9.06 -7.93 -5.38
C LEU A 66 -8.42 -6.57 -5.71
N LEU A 67 -8.92 -5.88 -6.73
CA LEU A 67 -8.51 -4.52 -7.03
C LEU A 67 -8.88 -3.55 -5.90
N SER A 68 -10.05 -3.69 -5.30
CA SER A 68 -10.41 -2.90 -4.11
C SER A 68 -9.44 -3.12 -2.96
N ASP A 69 -8.99 -4.35 -2.71
CA ASP A 69 -7.96 -4.65 -1.69
C ASP A 69 -6.62 -3.96 -2.00
N VAL A 70 -6.23 -3.89 -3.28
CA VAL A 70 -5.04 -3.15 -3.73
C VAL A 70 -5.20 -1.65 -3.48
N LEU A 71 -6.37 -1.08 -3.80
CA LEU A 71 -6.66 0.34 -3.57
C LEU A 71 -6.66 0.69 -2.08
N VAL A 72 -7.14 -0.19 -1.21
CA VAL A 72 -7.08 0.00 0.24
C VAL A 72 -5.62 0.06 0.72
N ALA A 73 -4.75 -0.80 0.17
CA ALA A 73 -3.32 -0.76 0.51
C ALA A 73 -2.66 0.55 0.03
N ALA A 74 -2.98 1.03 -1.17
CA ALA A 74 -2.51 2.32 -1.66
C ALA A 74 -3.02 3.49 -0.79
N GLY A 75 -4.29 3.46 -0.38
CA GLY A 75 -4.87 4.43 0.57
C GLY A 75 -4.20 4.40 1.95
N GLY A 76 -3.68 3.23 2.36
CA GLY A 76 -2.86 3.10 3.57
C GLY A 76 -1.55 3.89 3.47
N VAL A 77 -0.88 3.84 2.30
CA VAL A 77 0.33 4.66 2.04
C VAL A 77 -0.04 6.15 2.08
N GLU A 78 -1.08 6.57 1.38
CA GLU A 78 -1.52 7.96 1.36
C GLU A 78 -1.83 8.50 2.77
N SER A 79 -2.51 7.71 3.59
CA SER A 79 -2.80 8.06 4.98
C SER A 79 -1.52 8.19 5.82
N ALA A 80 -0.53 7.35 5.57
CA ALA A 80 0.77 7.42 6.25
C ALA A 80 1.55 8.67 5.82
N MET A 81 1.54 9.03 4.53
CA MET A 81 2.12 10.28 4.03
C MET A 81 1.50 11.51 4.71
N GLY A 82 0.18 11.56 4.81
CA GLY A 82 -0.49 12.67 5.52
C GLY A 82 -0.10 12.78 7.00
N ARG A 83 0.21 11.66 7.67
CA ARG A 83 0.74 11.68 9.04
C ARG A 83 2.19 12.15 9.09
N MET A 84 3.00 11.80 8.08
CA MET A 84 4.37 12.32 7.96
C MET A 84 4.36 13.84 7.81
N ASP A 85 3.55 14.39 6.91
CA ASP A 85 3.41 15.84 6.70
C ASP A 85 3.00 16.56 7.98
N ALA A 86 2.03 16.02 8.71
CA ALA A 86 1.59 16.60 9.98
C ALA A 86 2.70 16.59 11.04
N ALA A 87 3.47 15.51 11.14
CA ALA A 87 4.57 15.41 12.08
C ALA A 87 5.74 16.35 11.71
N VAL A 88 6.06 16.48 10.42
CA VAL A 88 7.06 17.44 9.93
C VAL A 88 6.64 18.87 10.26
N ALA A 89 5.40 19.26 9.96
CA ALA A 89 4.90 20.60 10.27
C ALA A 89 4.97 20.92 11.77
N GLU A 90 4.66 19.96 12.64
CA GLU A 90 4.77 20.13 14.10
C GLU A 90 6.24 20.30 14.54
N LEU A 91 7.16 19.54 13.95
CA LEU A 91 8.59 19.62 14.24
C LEU A 91 9.20 20.94 13.75
N GLU A 92 8.78 21.44 12.61
CA GLU A 92 9.22 22.76 12.09
C GLU A 92 8.77 23.90 13.01
N VAL A 93 7.52 23.86 13.48
CA VAL A 93 7.02 24.84 14.46
C VAL A 93 7.82 24.77 15.75
N TYR A 94 8.12 23.57 16.23
CA TYR A 94 8.93 23.35 17.43
C TYR A 94 10.35 23.89 17.23
N ALA A 95 11.02 23.53 16.14
CA ALA A 95 12.37 23.99 15.81
C ALA A 95 12.45 25.51 15.74
N LYS A 96 11.50 26.14 15.05
CA LYS A 96 11.42 27.62 14.94
C LYS A 96 11.19 28.31 16.29
N LYS A 97 10.28 27.73 17.12
CA LYS A 97 9.97 28.28 18.44
C LYS A 97 11.19 28.34 19.37
N TYR A 98 12.04 27.34 19.30
CA TYR A 98 13.20 27.20 20.17
C TYR A 98 14.51 27.67 19.49
N GLY A 99 14.43 28.20 18.29
CA GLY A 99 15.61 28.70 17.54
C GLY A 99 16.59 27.55 17.23
N LEU A 100 16.10 26.34 17.09
CA LEU A 100 16.95 25.19 16.81
C LEU A 100 17.40 25.26 15.35
N GLN A 101 18.70 25.40 15.17
CA GLN A 101 19.35 25.41 13.87
C GLN A 101 20.51 24.42 13.92
N ALA A 102 20.71 23.70 12.82
CA ALA A 102 21.92 22.91 12.68
C ALA A 102 23.12 23.84 12.53
N GLU A 103 24.15 23.66 13.37
CA GLU A 103 25.44 24.24 13.12
C GLU A 103 26.02 23.67 11.83
N GLN A 104 26.85 24.44 11.12
CA GLN A 104 27.43 24.05 9.85
C GLN A 104 28.13 22.69 9.98
N GLY A 105 27.61 21.66 9.32
CA GLY A 105 28.15 20.29 9.33
C GLY A 105 27.75 19.39 10.51
N VAL A 106 26.98 19.88 11.50
CA VAL A 106 26.52 19.08 12.62
C VAL A 106 24.98 19.12 12.69
N PRO A 107 24.28 18.06 12.30
CA PRO A 107 22.83 18.02 12.37
C PRO A 107 22.36 18.09 13.83
N CYS A 108 21.34 18.90 14.09
CA CYS A 108 20.67 18.96 15.38
C CYS A 108 19.64 17.84 15.50
N GLY A 109 19.79 16.96 16.49
CA GLY A 109 18.78 15.94 16.80
C GLY A 109 17.56 16.56 17.48
N LEU A 110 16.37 16.16 17.09
CA LEU A 110 15.13 16.59 17.70
C LEU A 110 14.57 15.52 18.65
N SER A 111 14.41 15.89 19.91
CA SER A 111 13.72 15.07 20.91
C SER A 111 12.32 15.63 21.13
N HIS A 112 11.36 15.13 20.32
CA HIS A 112 9.96 15.56 20.38
C HIS A 112 9.03 14.39 20.06
N PRO A 113 7.82 14.29 20.64
CA PRO A 113 6.88 13.20 20.32
C PRO A 113 6.56 13.08 18.83
N ALA A 114 6.49 14.20 18.11
CA ALA A 114 6.27 14.20 16.66
C ALA A 114 7.42 13.51 15.88
N ALA A 115 8.66 13.47 16.43
CA ALA A 115 9.75 12.73 15.82
C ALA A 115 9.48 11.20 15.83
N VAL A 116 8.91 10.71 16.92
CA VAL A 116 8.48 9.31 17.04
C VAL A 116 7.32 9.03 16.09
N GLN A 117 6.35 9.95 15.99
CA GLN A 117 5.23 9.82 15.06
C GLN A 117 5.70 9.82 13.61
N LEU A 118 6.69 10.63 13.25
CA LEU A 118 7.29 10.65 11.91
C LEU A 118 7.92 9.30 11.57
N TRP A 119 8.65 8.69 12.49
CA TRP A 119 9.20 7.34 12.31
C TRP A 119 8.12 6.27 12.12
N TYR A 120 7.06 6.29 12.92
CA TYR A 120 5.95 5.35 12.75
C TYR A 120 5.24 5.56 11.42
N ALA A 121 4.99 6.81 11.02
CA ALA A 121 4.35 7.09 9.76
C ALA A 121 5.21 6.63 8.56
N PHE A 122 6.53 6.84 8.59
CA PHE A 122 7.45 6.30 7.59
C PHE A 122 7.44 4.77 7.56
N THR A 123 7.45 4.12 8.74
CA THR A 123 7.32 2.66 8.84
C THR A 123 6.03 2.16 8.17
N ASP A 124 4.94 2.90 8.35
CA ASP A 124 3.67 2.56 7.74
C ASP A 124 3.68 2.75 6.23
N VAL A 125 4.34 3.80 5.68
CA VAL A 125 4.55 3.96 4.23
C VAL A 125 5.21 2.71 3.65
N VAL A 126 6.31 2.28 4.26
CA VAL A 126 7.09 1.12 3.82
C VAL A 126 6.29 -0.20 3.96
N SER A 127 5.55 -0.35 5.06
CA SER A 127 4.74 -1.55 5.33
C SER A 127 3.54 -1.66 4.41
N TRP A 128 2.82 -0.56 4.15
CA TRP A 128 1.70 -0.54 3.24
C TRP A 128 2.12 -0.73 1.78
N SER A 129 3.27 -0.18 1.36
CA SER A 129 3.82 -0.42 0.02
C SER A 129 4.15 -1.90 -0.20
N ARG A 130 4.70 -2.58 0.81
CA ARG A 130 4.89 -4.04 0.78
C ARG A 130 3.55 -4.78 0.69
N THR A 131 2.57 -4.39 1.51
CA THR A 131 1.23 -4.99 1.51
C THR A 131 0.59 -4.86 0.13
N LEU A 132 0.74 -3.71 -0.54
CA LEU A 132 0.25 -3.48 -1.90
C LEU A 132 0.86 -4.50 -2.88
N VAL A 133 2.17 -4.70 -2.88
CA VAL A 133 2.83 -5.72 -3.72
C VAL A 133 2.32 -7.12 -3.41
N GLU A 134 2.13 -7.47 -2.13
CA GLU A 134 1.58 -8.77 -1.74
C GLU A 134 0.13 -8.96 -2.22
N ARG A 135 -0.69 -7.91 -2.22
CA ARG A 135 -2.05 -7.96 -2.77
C ARG A 135 -2.09 -8.12 -4.28
N LEU A 136 -1.04 -7.66 -4.97
CA LEU A 136 -0.92 -7.81 -6.43
C LEU A 136 -0.49 -9.22 -6.84
N ASP A 137 0.59 -9.76 -6.27
CA ASP A 137 1.29 -10.96 -6.79
C ASP A 137 1.19 -12.20 -5.87
N ARG A 138 0.35 -12.16 -4.84
CA ARG A 138 0.26 -13.31 -3.94
C ARG A 138 -0.28 -14.55 -4.66
N ARG A 139 0.55 -15.60 -4.74
CA ARG A 139 0.10 -16.90 -5.26
C ARG A 139 -0.74 -17.63 -4.21
N PRO A 140 -1.80 -18.33 -4.62
CA PRO A 140 -2.59 -19.09 -3.69
C PRO A 140 -1.74 -20.21 -3.06
N ASP A 141 -1.83 -20.35 -1.76
CA ASP A 141 -1.24 -21.46 -1.03
C ASP A 141 -2.30 -22.12 -0.16
N ASN A 142 -2.86 -23.21 -0.65
CA ASN A 142 -3.90 -23.95 0.02
C ASN A 142 -3.46 -24.53 1.37
N ARG A 143 -2.15 -24.76 1.57
CA ARG A 143 -1.61 -25.29 2.83
C ARG A 143 -1.62 -24.24 3.94
N LYS A 144 -1.56 -22.96 3.56
CA LYS A 144 -1.49 -21.82 4.50
C LYS A 144 -2.75 -20.96 4.50
N LEU A 145 -3.82 -21.37 3.82
CA LEU A 145 -5.05 -20.59 3.62
C LEU A 145 -4.75 -19.16 3.09
N VAL A 146 -3.75 -19.05 2.25
CA VAL A 146 -3.33 -17.77 1.67
C VAL A 146 -4.24 -17.38 0.52
N ARG A 147 -4.84 -16.20 0.60
CA ARG A 147 -5.68 -15.68 -0.47
C ARG A 147 -4.85 -15.35 -1.71
N GLN A 148 -5.43 -15.59 -2.87
CA GLN A 148 -4.84 -15.22 -4.16
C GLN A 148 -4.74 -13.70 -4.30
N GLY A 149 -3.65 -13.21 -4.88
CA GLY A 149 -3.48 -11.81 -5.28
C GLY A 149 -4.23 -11.48 -6.58
N LEU A 150 -4.23 -10.19 -6.92
CA LEU A 150 -4.96 -9.70 -8.09
C LEU A 150 -4.44 -10.32 -9.40
N ILE A 151 -3.15 -10.18 -9.70
CA ILE A 151 -2.58 -10.59 -10.99
C ILE A 151 -2.75 -12.10 -11.29
N PRO A 152 -2.48 -13.02 -10.35
CA PRO A 152 -2.75 -14.44 -10.58
C PRO A 152 -4.22 -14.76 -10.85
N ALA A 153 -5.14 -13.93 -10.37
CA ALA A 153 -6.58 -14.13 -10.56
C ALA A 153 -7.11 -13.61 -11.89
N LEU A 154 -6.36 -12.73 -12.56
CA LEU A 154 -6.84 -12.05 -13.76
C LEU A 154 -7.13 -13.01 -14.92
N ARG A 155 -8.18 -12.67 -15.66
CA ARG A 155 -8.59 -13.19 -16.96
C ARG A 155 -9.09 -12.00 -17.78
N PRO A 156 -8.79 -11.80 -19.07
CA PRO A 156 -8.00 -12.66 -19.95
C PRO A 156 -6.48 -12.51 -19.74
N GLN A 157 -5.72 -13.37 -20.44
CA GLN A 157 -4.25 -13.42 -20.30
C GLN A 157 -3.56 -12.09 -20.67
N SER A 158 -4.06 -11.37 -21.67
CA SER A 158 -3.52 -10.06 -22.09
C SER A 158 -3.52 -9.05 -20.93
N LEU A 159 -4.63 -8.93 -20.20
CA LEU A 159 -4.71 -8.04 -19.04
C LEU A 159 -3.73 -8.47 -17.94
N LYS A 160 -3.61 -9.79 -17.72
CA LYS A 160 -2.67 -10.33 -16.75
C LYS A 160 -1.23 -9.98 -17.11
N ASP A 161 -0.85 -10.13 -18.38
CA ASP A 161 0.49 -9.82 -18.87
C ASP A 161 0.80 -8.32 -18.76
N ASP A 162 -0.17 -7.46 -19.04
CA ASP A 162 -0.01 -6.01 -18.89
C ASP A 162 0.12 -5.60 -17.42
N CYS A 163 -0.72 -6.14 -16.54
CA CYS A 163 -0.59 -5.90 -15.10
C CYS A 163 0.73 -6.45 -14.53
N GLN A 164 1.25 -7.57 -15.06
CA GLN A 164 2.56 -8.09 -14.65
C GLN A 164 3.69 -7.14 -15.03
N LYS A 165 3.68 -6.58 -16.23
CA LYS A 165 4.68 -5.57 -16.66
C LYS A 165 4.65 -4.32 -15.76
N LEU A 166 3.44 -3.86 -15.37
CA LEU A 166 3.30 -2.75 -14.44
C LEU A 166 3.90 -3.10 -13.06
N LEU A 167 3.63 -4.29 -12.56
CA LEU A 167 4.20 -4.76 -11.29
C LEU A 167 5.72 -4.88 -11.35
N ASP A 168 6.28 -5.43 -12.43
CA ASP A 168 7.73 -5.56 -12.61
C ASP A 168 8.40 -4.18 -12.61
N ARG A 169 7.78 -3.19 -13.26
CA ARG A 169 8.23 -1.79 -13.21
C ARG A 169 8.16 -1.21 -11.80
N LEU A 170 7.07 -1.42 -11.07
CA LEU A 170 6.92 -0.96 -9.69
C LEU A 170 8.00 -1.59 -8.78
N GLN A 171 8.27 -2.88 -8.94
CA GLN A 171 9.26 -3.61 -8.14
C GLN A 171 10.71 -3.29 -8.51
N SER A 172 10.98 -2.81 -9.70
CA SER A 172 12.34 -2.36 -10.09
C SER A 172 12.69 -0.96 -9.56
N GLY A 173 11.70 -0.23 -9.02
CA GLY A 173 11.83 1.13 -8.51
C GLY A 173 11.91 1.23 -6.98
N PRO A 174 11.57 2.41 -6.43
CA PRO A 174 11.63 2.71 -5.00
C PRO A 174 10.83 1.73 -4.12
N VAL A 175 9.68 1.26 -4.60
CA VAL A 175 8.83 0.30 -3.88
C VAL A 175 9.53 -1.04 -3.69
N GLY A 176 10.24 -1.54 -4.71
CA GLY A 176 11.01 -2.78 -4.57
C GLY A 176 12.19 -2.64 -3.62
N SER A 177 12.89 -1.52 -3.68
CA SER A 177 13.99 -1.22 -2.77
C SER A 177 13.51 -1.11 -1.32
N SER A 178 12.34 -0.50 -1.08
CA SER A 178 11.76 -0.36 0.25
C SER A 178 11.31 -1.69 0.86
N ARG A 179 11.07 -2.72 0.05
CA ARG A 179 10.63 -4.05 0.51
C ARG A 179 11.64 -4.72 1.43
N VAL A 180 12.94 -4.53 1.19
CA VAL A 180 14.00 -5.07 2.05
C VAL A 180 13.94 -4.38 3.41
N LEU A 181 13.76 -3.06 3.44
CA LEU A 181 13.59 -2.28 4.65
C LEU A 181 12.33 -2.72 5.42
N ALA A 182 11.20 -2.89 4.74
CA ALA A 182 9.96 -3.39 5.34
C ALA A 182 10.14 -4.75 6.02
N ASN A 183 10.79 -5.68 5.35
CA ASN A 183 11.08 -7.00 5.92
C ASN A 183 11.93 -6.91 7.18
N PHE A 184 12.95 -6.07 7.16
CA PHE A 184 13.80 -5.86 8.32
C PHE A 184 13.01 -5.25 9.48
N MET A 185 12.25 -4.20 9.25
CA MET A 185 11.46 -3.51 10.28
C MET A 185 10.41 -4.41 10.93
N LEU A 186 9.83 -5.34 10.16
CA LEU A 186 8.84 -6.29 10.66
C LEU A 186 9.43 -7.45 11.48
N HIS A 187 10.68 -7.84 11.19
CA HIS A 187 11.23 -9.08 11.74
C HIS A 187 12.38 -8.86 12.73
N THR A 188 13.01 -7.70 12.75
CA THR A 188 14.27 -7.57 13.47
C THR A 188 14.30 -6.44 14.50
N ALA A 189 13.69 -5.33 14.28
CA ALA A 189 13.46 -4.19 15.17
C ALA A 189 13.18 -2.93 14.36
N LEU A 190 12.68 -1.90 15.01
CA LEU A 190 12.72 -0.54 14.49
C LEU A 190 14.17 -0.19 14.17
N VAL A 191 14.46 0.06 12.88
CA VAL A 191 15.74 0.64 12.45
C VAL A 191 15.77 2.12 12.83
N ALA A 192 15.43 2.41 14.08
CA ALA A 192 15.80 3.69 14.62
C ALA A 192 17.32 3.67 14.68
N HIS A 193 17.97 4.44 13.83
CA HIS A 193 19.39 4.69 14.04
C HIS A 193 19.52 5.13 15.50
N PRO A 194 20.23 4.38 16.37
CA PRO A 194 20.17 4.59 17.80
C PRO A 194 20.72 5.97 18.20
N PHE A 195 21.33 6.71 17.29
CA PHE A 195 22.02 7.97 17.57
C PHE A 195 21.48 9.16 16.74
N SER A 196 20.57 8.97 15.82
CA SER A 196 20.31 10.04 14.86
C SER A 196 18.86 10.45 14.74
N GLY A 197 17.94 10.07 15.49
CA GLY A 197 16.58 10.62 15.44
C GLY A 197 16.26 11.50 14.23
N VAL A 198 15.16 12.14 14.25
CA VAL A 198 14.83 13.19 13.26
C VAL A 198 15.82 14.35 13.44
N LYS A 199 16.38 14.83 12.34
CA LYS A 199 17.39 15.89 12.32
C LYS A 199 16.84 17.16 11.67
N ILE A 200 17.43 18.31 12.06
CA ILE A 200 17.35 19.53 11.27
C ILE A 200 18.60 19.57 10.38
N ASN A 201 18.42 19.72 9.08
CA ASN A 201 19.53 19.91 8.13
C ASN A 201 20.06 21.36 8.16
N GLY A 202 21.15 21.61 7.43
CA GLY A 202 21.79 22.95 7.39
C GLY A 202 20.91 24.08 6.84
N GLU A 203 19.81 23.75 6.21
CA GLU A 203 18.82 24.71 5.67
C GLU A 203 17.66 24.96 6.65
N GLY A 204 17.67 24.29 7.81
CA GLY A 204 16.61 24.41 8.81
C GLY A 204 15.40 23.50 8.53
N CYS A 205 15.48 22.62 7.53
CA CYS A 205 14.43 21.68 7.20
C CYS A 205 14.57 20.39 8.04
N ILE A 206 13.44 19.79 8.34
CA ILE A 206 13.39 18.48 9.00
C ILE A 206 13.86 17.41 8.03
N SER A 207 14.68 16.48 8.50
CA SER A 207 15.08 15.29 7.75
C SER A 207 14.95 14.03 8.62
N LEU A 208 14.65 12.91 7.95
CA LEU A 208 14.52 11.60 8.56
C LEU A 208 15.63 10.69 8.03
N PRO A 209 16.75 10.52 8.76
CA PRO A 209 17.85 9.69 8.29
C PRO A 209 17.43 8.24 8.10
N VAL A 210 17.67 7.70 6.91
CA VAL A 210 17.50 6.29 6.58
C VAL A 210 18.77 5.74 5.93
N PRO A 211 19.02 4.43 5.99
CA PRO A 211 20.24 3.84 5.40
C PRO A 211 20.28 4.06 3.88
N ASP A 212 21.47 4.24 3.34
CA ASP A 212 21.74 4.44 1.92
C ASP A 212 21.66 3.14 1.10
N THR A 213 22.01 2.02 1.71
CA THR A 213 21.83 0.69 1.10
C THR A 213 20.87 -0.13 1.95
N MET A 214 19.84 -0.59 1.31
CA MET A 214 18.95 -1.61 1.86
C MET A 214 19.58 -2.96 1.57
N GLY A 215 20.41 -3.39 2.50
CA GLY A 215 21.43 -4.42 2.37
C GLY A 215 21.04 -5.72 1.72
N HIS A 216 22.05 -6.39 1.18
CA HIS A 216 21.94 -7.79 0.84
C HIS A 216 21.77 -8.64 2.09
N ILE A 217 20.89 -9.63 2.01
CA ILE A 217 20.80 -10.68 3.03
C ILE A 217 22.09 -11.49 2.98
N VAL A 218 22.95 -11.28 3.95
CA VAL A 218 24.09 -12.17 4.17
C VAL A 218 23.73 -13.07 5.34
N THR A 219 23.40 -14.32 5.05
CA THR A 219 23.17 -15.38 6.08
C THR A 219 22.31 -14.93 7.27
N HIS A 220 21.03 -14.64 7.04
CA HIS A 220 20.03 -14.24 8.05
C HIS A 220 20.21 -12.86 8.71
N TRP A 221 21.19 -12.06 8.31
CA TRP A 221 21.39 -10.71 8.82
C TRP A 221 21.26 -9.69 7.68
N TYR A 222 20.53 -8.61 7.93
CA TYR A 222 20.47 -7.47 7.02
C TYR A 222 21.62 -6.54 7.34
N ALA A 223 22.48 -6.26 6.36
CA ALA A 223 23.52 -5.25 6.48
C ALA A 223 23.00 -3.95 5.88
N PHE A 224 22.81 -2.94 6.72
CA PHE A 224 22.54 -1.57 6.28
C PHE A 224 23.83 -0.78 6.32
N THR A 225 24.02 0.08 5.33
CA THR A 225 25.10 1.06 5.36
C THR A 225 24.55 2.46 5.54
N TRP A 226 25.33 3.30 6.19
CA TRP A 226 25.01 4.69 6.52
C TRP A 226 26.05 5.64 5.96
N ASN A 227 26.78 5.21 4.92
CA ASN A 227 27.87 5.98 4.32
C ASN A 227 27.36 7.25 3.63
N GLN A 228 26.16 7.18 3.08
CA GLN A 228 25.44 8.29 2.48
C GLN A 228 24.00 8.22 2.99
N GLU A 229 23.74 8.85 4.13
CA GLU A 229 22.37 8.91 4.66
C GLU A 229 21.42 9.47 3.62
N ARG A 230 20.33 8.74 3.37
CA ARG A 230 19.21 9.25 2.59
C ARG A 230 18.20 9.91 3.50
N ASP A 231 17.45 10.86 2.98
CA ASP A 231 16.30 11.41 3.67
C ASP A 231 15.08 10.52 3.45
N GLY A 232 14.53 10.00 4.54
CA GLY A 232 13.33 9.17 4.52
C GLY A 232 12.08 9.89 4.01
N LEU A 233 12.04 11.21 4.11
CA LEU A 233 10.95 12.01 3.53
C LEU A 233 10.98 11.90 2.01
N LEU A 234 12.14 12.10 1.39
CA LEU A 234 12.31 11.95 -0.06
C LEU A 234 12.04 10.50 -0.51
N VAL A 235 12.50 9.52 0.28
CA VAL A 235 12.22 8.10 -0.01
C VAL A 235 10.72 7.79 0.02
N ALA A 236 9.99 8.37 0.98
CA ALA A 236 8.55 8.20 1.08
C ALA A 236 7.82 8.85 -0.11
N ASP A 237 8.25 10.05 -0.53
CA ASP A 237 7.72 10.73 -1.71
C ASP A 237 7.94 9.90 -2.98
N GLU A 238 9.16 9.40 -3.21
CA GLU A 238 9.48 8.52 -4.35
C GLU A 238 8.60 7.27 -4.37
N ILE A 239 8.37 6.65 -3.20
CA ILE A 239 7.47 5.48 -3.07
C ILE A 239 6.05 5.87 -3.43
N TRP A 240 5.57 6.99 -2.90
CA TRP A 240 4.20 7.44 -3.11
C TRP A 240 3.93 7.82 -4.58
N GLU A 241 4.82 8.55 -5.22
CA GLU A 241 4.73 8.90 -6.64
C GLU A 241 4.69 7.63 -7.53
N ALA A 242 5.57 6.66 -7.24
CA ALA A 242 5.60 5.39 -7.97
C ALA A 242 4.28 4.61 -7.81
N ILE A 243 3.70 4.59 -6.60
CA ILE A 243 2.42 3.93 -6.33
C ILE A 243 1.27 4.66 -7.04
N GLN A 244 1.24 5.98 -7.01
CA GLN A 244 0.21 6.76 -7.70
C GLN A 244 0.18 6.46 -9.20
N GLY A 245 1.33 6.57 -9.86
CA GLY A 245 1.44 6.27 -11.29
C GLY A 245 1.06 4.82 -11.61
N PHE A 246 1.50 3.87 -10.78
CA PHE A 246 1.16 2.47 -10.94
C PHE A 246 -0.36 2.22 -10.83
N ILE A 247 -1.04 2.79 -9.84
CA ILE A 247 -2.48 2.59 -9.64
C ILE A 247 -3.28 3.21 -10.79
N ASP A 248 -2.89 4.39 -11.26
CA ASP A 248 -3.56 5.04 -12.40
C ASP A 248 -3.40 4.21 -13.68
N ASP A 249 -2.22 3.65 -13.95
CA ASP A 249 -1.97 2.75 -15.06
C ASP A 249 -2.75 1.43 -14.92
N LEU A 250 -2.77 0.86 -13.72
CA LEU A 250 -3.51 -0.38 -13.42
C LEU A 250 -5.00 -0.22 -13.68
N ILE A 251 -5.61 0.85 -13.17
CA ILE A 251 -7.03 1.15 -13.39
C ILE A 251 -7.30 1.36 -14.87
N SER A 252 -6.41 2.07 -15.59
CA SER A 252 -6.54 2.31 -17.02
C SER A 252 -6.50 0.99 -17.82
N ALA A 253 -5.62 0.05 -17.45
CA ALA A 253 -5.57 -1.28 -18.07
C ALA A 253 -6.86 -2.06 -17.83
N PHE A 254 -7.43 -1.96 -16.63
CA PHE A 254 -8.74 -2.55 -16.34
C PHE A 254 -9.85 -1.91 -17.17
N GLU A 255 -9.92 -0.58 -17.22
CA GLU A 255 -10.92 0.17 -18.01
C GLU A 255 -10.90 -0.24 -19.47
N ALA A 256 -9.69 -0.36 -20.05
CA ALA A 256 -9.52 -0.78 -21.45
C ALA A 256 -9.97 -2.24 -21.70
N SER A 257 -9.87 -3.09 -20.68
CA SER A 257 -10.15 -4.53 -20.79
C SER A 257 -11.56 -4.94 -20.40
N VAL A 258 -12.39 -4.00 -19.89
CA VAL A 258 -13.78 -4.29 -19.51
C VAL A 258 -14.57 -4.69 -20.75
N PRO A 259 -15.22 -5.87 -20.76
CA PRO A 259 -16.09 -6.28 -21.86
C PRO A 259 -17.25 -5.28 -22.08
N ASP A 260 -17.58 -4.96 -23.33
CA ASP A 260 -18.59 -3.94 -23.68
C ASP A 260 -19.95 -4.20 -23.01
N ARG A 261 -20.32 -5.45 -22.81
CA ARG A 261 -21.54 -5.85 -22.09
C ARG A 261 -21.57 -5.45 -20.61
N LEU A 262 -20.41 -5.17 -20.01
CA LEU A 262 -20.27 -4.76 -18.60
C LEU A 262 -20.04 -3.24 -18.45
N LYS A 263 -19.94 -2.50 -19.56
CA LYS A 263 -19.77 -1.03 -19.60
C LYS A 263 -21.06 -0.24 -19.40
N ARG A 264 -22.18 -0.89 -19.04
CA ARG A 264 -23.50 -0.24 -18.88
C ARG A 264 -23.71 0.36 -17.52
#